data_d613d1e18de16e8e4f5c8dd92a1b6e05
#
_entry.id   d613d1e18de16e8e4f5c8dd92a1b6e05
#
_cell.length_a   1.000
_cell.length_b   1.000
_cell.length_c   1.000
_cell.angle_alpha   90.00
_cell.angle_beta   90.00
_cell.angle_gamma   90.00
#
_symmetry.space_group_name_H-M   'P 1'
#
loop_
_entity.id
_entity.type
_entity.pdbx_description
1 polymer ?
#
loop_
_entity_poly.entity_id
_entity_poly.type
_entity_poly.pdbx_seq_one_letter_code
_entity_poly.pdbx_strand_id
1 'polypeptide(L)'
;MLLPQKFQKLYLTPKLLKIKFSCLLVFLFYNCSSLPFISDRCDFPEQVLEPGGILNLKKNDINHNLLHMDYLECGSGNNKRIIAPIAYNSDKRLFEVLGVKIEEKSFRNSYIKITDKKFNQISKVDLIRIENERKKYINVLEKEYIATNLTFPLLKPTKGITSSEYGVKRFINNVQRNPHLGLDIAAEVGTPVYAAADGLILLSDNFFYRGKFVLIGHDNNFKSSYSHLSEILVKQNEIVKKGQLIGLMGKSGRVTGSHLHFEVLFFNKKLNPVLFIQ
;
A
#
# COMPACT_ATOMS: atom_id res chain seq x y z
N MET A 1 20.76 -61.40 16.00
CA MET A 1 22.19 -61.74 16.06
C MET A 1 22.97 -60.45 15.79
N LEU A 2 23.67 -60.00 16.87
CA LEU A 2 24.79 -59.06 16.92
C LEU A 2 24.63 -57.57 16.46
N LEU A 3 24.53 -56.71 17.46
CA LEU A 3 25.11 -55.39 17.59
C LEU A 3 26.65 -55.53 17.83
N PRO A 4 27.45 -54.47 18.03
CA PRO A 4 27.60 -53.06 17.63
C PRO A 4 29.03 -52.65 17.31
N GLN A 5 29.32 -51.41 16.94
CA GLN A 5 30.60 -50.70 17.31
C GLN A 5 30.47 -49.18 17.16
N LYS A 6 30.52 -48.51 18.21
CA LYS A 6 31.33 -47.45 18.80
C LYS A 6 32.28 -46.70 17.86
N PHE A 7 32.14 -45.37 17.79
CA PHE A 7 33.23 -44.46 17.49
C PHE A 7 33.35 -43.35 18.52
N GLN A 8 34.59 -43.09 18.88
CA GLN A 8 35.11 -42.36 20.01
C GLN A 8 34.97 -40.84 19.86
N LYS A 9 34.78 -40.19 21.03
CA LYS A 9 34.94 -38.77 21.27
C LYS A 9 36.40 -38.38 21.19
N LEU A 10 36.73 -37.32 20.44
CA LEU A 10 37.96 -36.54 20.61
C LEU A 10 37.64 -35.25 21.37
N TYR A 11 38.26 -35.15 22.57
CA TYR A 11 38.23 -33.93 23.37
C TYR A 11 39.37 -33.02 22.92
N LEU A 12 39.06 -31.78 22.59
CA LEU A 12 40.03 -30.70 22.51
C LEU A 12 39.61 -29.60 23.51
N THR A 13 40.48 -29.36 24.49
CA THR A 13 40.31 -28.37 25.54
C THR A 13 40.53 -26.95 25.03
N PRO A 14 39.72 -25.95 25.41
CA PRO A 14 40.04 -24.55 25.16
C PRO A 14 40.80 -23.93 26.34
N LYS A 15 41.90 -23.26 26.05
CA LYS A 15 42.61 -22.38 26.97
C LYS A 15 41.77 -21.14 27.25
N LEU A 16 41.56 -20.87 28.53
CA LEU A 16 40.92 -19.67 29.06
C LEU A 16 41.70 -18.39 28.69
N LEU A 17 41.01 -17.43 28.10
CA LEU A 17 41.39 -16.03 28.20
C LEU A 17 40.26 -15.28 28.90
N LYS A 18 40.51 -14.88 30.15
CA LYS A 18 39.59 -14.08 30.97
C LYS A 18 39.64 -12.64 30.51
N ILE A 19 38.59 -12.16 29.87
CA ILE A 19 38.27 -10.73 29.73
C ILE A 19 36.98 -10.48 30.50
N LYS A 20 37.14 -9.77 31.63
CA LYS A 20 35.99 -9.23 32.38
C LYS A 20 35.42 -8.07 31.59
N PHE A 21 34.23 -8.23 31.01
CA PHE A 21 33.37 -7.11 30.62
C PHE A 21 32.07 -7.21 31.41
N SER A 22 31.97 -6.31 32.38
CA SER A 22 30.73 -6.03 33.08
C SER A 22 29.82 -5.28 32.09
N CYS A 23 28.93 -5.98 31.40
CA CYS A 23 27.86 -5.36 30.65
C CYS A 23 26.60 -5.37 31.46
N LEU A 24 26.31 -4.20 32.02
CA LEU A 24 25.01 -3.83 32.58
C LEU A 24 23.95 -3.93 31.44
N LEU A 25 23.11 -4.95 31.48
CA LEU A 25 21.97 -5.13 30.57
C LEU A 25 20.91 -4.08 30.92
N VAL A 26 21.02 -2.91 30.35
CA VAL A 26 19.93 -1.96 30.28
C VAL A 26 19.02 -2.43 29.13
N PHE A 27 17.92 -3.10 29.47
CA PHE A 27 16.79 -3.28 28.56
C PHE A 27 16.17 -1.91 28.26
N LEU A 28 16.71 -1.22 27.28
CA LEU A 28 16.00 -0.12 26.63
C LEU A 28 14.93 -0.75 25.76
N PHE A 29 13.69 -0.65 26.21
CA PHE A 29 12.53 -0.76 25.33
C PHE A 29 12.66 0.36 24.30
N TYR A 30 13.27 0.07 23.16
CA TYR A 30 13.13 0.91 21.99
C TYR A 30 11.69 0.78 21.54
N ASN A 31 10.88 1.77 21.91
CA ASN A 31 9.70 2.10 21.13
C ASN A 31 10.20 2.29 19.69
N CYS A 32 9.76 1.42 18.80
CA CYS A 32 10.04 1.54 17.38
C CYS A 32 9.22 2.74 16.86
N SER A 33 9.68 3.97 17.17
CA SER A 33 9.28 5.14 16.44
C SER A 33 9.93 4.99 15.06
N SER A 34 9.12 4.85 14.04
CA SER A 34 9.57 4.81 12.66
C SER A 34 10.48 6.02 12.42
N LEU A 35 11.75 5.77 12.08
CA LEU A 35 12.64 6.84 11.66
C LEU A 35 12.05 7.47 10.39
N PRO A 36 12.10 8.80 10.26
CA PRO A 36 11.60 9.45 9.06
C PRO A 36 12.35 8.95 7.83
N PHE A 37 11.58 8.60 6.81
CA PHE A 37 12.16 8.27 5.50
C PHE A 37 12.65 9.57 4.85
N ILE A 38 13.93 9.65 4.47
CA ILE A 38 14.54 10.85 3.89
C ILE A 38 14.75 10.62 2.40
N SER A 39 14.24 11.52 1.56
CA SER A 39 14.45 11.55 0.12
C SER A 39 15.06 12.89 -0.31
N ASP A 40 16.06 12.86 -1.16
CA ASP A 40 16.66 14.08 -1.74
C ASP A 40 15.73 14.79 -2.74
N ARG A 41 14.72 14.11 -3.25
CA ARG A 41 13.74 14.64 -4.20
C ARG A 41 12.42 14.96 -3.51
N CYS A 42 11.85 16.12 -3.87
CA CYS A 42 10.63 16.66 -3.27
C CYS A 42 9.55 16.99 -4.34
N ASP A 43 9.53 16.25 -5.44
CA ASP A 43 8.58 16.45 -6.53
C ASP A 43 7.23 15.77 -6.20
N PHE A 44 6.58 16.24 -5.13
CA PHE A 44 5.27 15.76 -4.71
C PHE A 44 4.16 16.72 -5.18
N PRO A 45 2.93 16.22 -5.35
CA PRO A 45 1.77 17.06 -5.63
C PRO A 45 1.61 18.17 -4.59
N GLU A 46 0.92 19.23 -4.97
CA GLU A 46 0.52 20.28 -4.05
C GLU A 46 -0.31 19.72 -2.89
N GLN A 47 -0.30 20.44 -1.78
CA GLN A 47 -1.08 20.09 -0.61
C GLN A 47 -2.58 20.05 -0.91
N VAL A 48 -3.25 18.96 -0.48
CA VAL A 48 -4.70 18.81 -0.53
C VAL A 48 -5.19 18.35 0.84
N LEU A 49 -5.80 19.26 1.58
CA LEU A 49 -6.19 19.08 3.00
C LEU A 49 -7.59 18.48 3.14
N GLU A 50 -7.87 17.37 2.46
CA GLU A 50 -9.14 16.62 2.56
C GLU A 50 -8.88 15.11 2.72
N PRO A 51 -9.89 14.32 3.16
CA PRO A 51 -9.76 12.86 3.21
C PRO A 51 -9.37 12.26 1.86
N GLY A 52 -8.26 11.52 1.84
CA GLY A 52 -7.62 11.00 0.63
C GLY A 52 -6.54 11.91 0.05
N GLY A 53 -6.31 13.06 0.64
CA GLY A 53 -5.31 14.03 0.21
C GLY A 53 -3.93 13.79 0.79
N ILE A 54 -3.10 14.83 0.69
CA ILE A 54 -1.71 14.82 1.12
C ILE A 54 -1.37 16.14 1.83
N LEU A 55 -0.69 16.02 2.96
CA LEU A 55 -0.03 17.14 3.64
C LEU A 55 1.33 17.37 2.97
N ASN A 56 1.68 18.62 2.71
CA ASN A 56 2.96 19.02 2.11
C ASN A 56 3.42 20.37 2.68
N LEU A 57 4.11 20.33 3.83
CA LEU A 57 4.55 21.51 4.57
C LEU A 57 6.06 21.69 4.50
N LYS A 58 6.52 22.94 4.61
CA LYS A 58 7.94 23.21 4.90
C LYS A 58 8.25 22.76 6.32
N LYS A 59 9.38 22.07 6.52
CA LYS A 59 9.78 21.57 7.84
C LYS A 59 9.92 22.67 8.88
N ASN A 60 10.39 23.84 8.48
CA ASN A 60 10.58 24.98 9.37
C ASN A 60 9.26 25.61 9.88
N ASP A 61 8.13 25.31 9.22
CA ASP A 61 6.81 25.78 9.64
C ASP A 61 6.19 24.88 10.72
N ILE A 62 6.87 23.79 11.10
CA ILE A 62 6.37 22.78 12.04
C ILE A 62 7.10 22.91 13.37
N ASN A 63 6.38 23.37 14.39
CA ASN A 63 6.91 23.58 15.74
C ASN A 63 6.72 22.37 16.69
N HIS A 64 6.17 21.25 16.21
CA HIS A 64 5.79 20.12 17.02
C HIS A 64 6.42 18.81 16.56
N ASN A 65 6.51 17.87 17.49
CA ASN A 65 7.05 16.54 17.22
C ASN A 65 6.03 15.67 16.45
N LEU A 66 6.41 15.15 15.28
CA LEU A 66 5.61 14.32 14.39
C LEU A 66 5.55 12.84 14.80
N LEU A 67 5.87 12.50 16.06
CA LEU A 67 6.07 11.13 16.57
C LEU A 67 4.90 10.14 16.32
N HIS A 68 3.72 10.63 15.94
CA HIS A 68 2.52 9.79 15.79
C HIS A 68 1.99 9.72 14.35
N MET A 69 2.76 10.19 13.37
CA MET A 69 2.35 10.20 11.97
C MET A 69 3.39 9.50 11.10
N ASP A 70 2.92 8.74 10.12
CA ASP A 70 3.78 8.32 9.03
C ASP A 70 4.04 9.51 8.11
N TYR A 71 5.30 9.85 7.85
CA TYR A 71 5.68 10.93 6.95
C TYR A 71 7.01 10.67 6.26
N LEU A 72 7.18 11.32 5.13
CA LEU A 72 8.42 11.42 4.39
C LEU A 72 9.03 12.80 4.63
N GLU A 73 10.31 12.84 4.94
CA GLU A 73 11.11 14.06 4.87
C GLU A 73 11.86 14.10 3.54
N CYS A 74 11.73 15.17 2.77
CA CYS A 74 12.41 15.33 1.50
C CYS A 74 13.01 16.72 1.32
N GLY A 75 13.95 16.88 0.36
CA GLY A 75 14.66 18.12 0.11
C GLY A 75 15.84 18.34 1.05
N SER A 76 16.56 19.42 0.86
CA SER A 76 17.79 19.76 1.60
C SER A 76 17.78 21.18 2.16
N GLY A 77 18.55 21.42 3.22
CA GLY A 77 18.70 22.74 3.85
C GLY A 77 17.35 23.35 4.26
N ASN A 78 17.15 24.61 3.91
CA ASN A 78 15.93 25.35 4.23
C ASN A 78 14.70 24.95 3.37
N ASN A 79 14.89 24.10 2.36
CA ASN A 79 13.83 23.62 1.49
C ASN A 79 13.29 22.25 1.92
N LYS A 80 13.64 21.78 3.11
CA LYS A 80 13.09 20.56 3.66
C LYS A 80 11.58 20.62 3.80
N ARG A 81 10.91 19.56 3.35
CA ARG A 81 9.45 19.41 3.41
C ARG A 81 9.08 18.14 4.14
N ILE A 82 7.90 18.18 4.74
CA ILE A 82 7.24 17.04 5.36
C ILE A 82 6.03 16.69 4.50
N ILE A 83 6.01 15.45 4.03
CA ILE A 83 4.93 14.91 3.20
C ILE A 83 4.25 13.80 3.99
N ALA A 84 2.94 13.91 4.24
CA ALA A 84 2.21 12.90 4.99
C ALA A 84 0.85 12.57 4.35
N PRO A 85 0.37 11.31 4.45
CA PRO A 85 -0.93 10.93 3.92
C PRO A 85 -2.07 11.43 4.81
N ILE A 86 -3.14 11.92 4.19
CA ILE A 86 -4.42 12.21 4.85
C ILE A 86 -5.40 11.10 4.45
N ALA A 87 -5.41 9.99 5.18
CA ALA A 87 -6.31 8.88 4.88
C ALA A 87 -7.79 9.25 5.06
N TYR A 88 -8.69 8.44 4.50
CA TYR A 88 -10.14 8.63 4.59
C TYR A 88 -10.64 8.85 6.04
N ASN A 89 -10.07 8.14 6.99
CA ASN A 89 -10.42 8.15 8.41
C ASN A 89 -9.27 8.62 9.30
N SER A 90 -8.40 9.50 8.82
CA SER A 90 -7.34 10.10 9.63
C SER A 90 -7.92 10.83 10.83
N ASP A 91 -7.26 10.71 11.98
CA ASP A 91 -7.60 11.51 13.15
C ASP A 91 -7.22 12.98 12.90
N LYS A 92 -8.21 13.84 12.73
CA LYS A 92 -8.02 15.26 12.41
C LYS A 92 -7.19 15.99 13.48
N ARG A 93 -7.26 15.57 14.74
CA ARG A 93 -6.51 16.16 15.86
C ARG A 93 -4.99 16.10 15.65
N LEU A 94 -4.50 15.05 14.96
CA LEU A 94 -3.08 14.93 14.63
C LEU A 94 -2.60 16.08 13.71
N PHE A 95 -3.47 16.57 12.84
CA PHE A 95 -3.17 17.68 11.94
C PHE A 95 -3.39 19.04 12.60
N GLU A 96 -4.37 19.16 13.50
CA GLU A 96 -4.64 20.38 14.26
C GLU A 96 -3.43 20.77 15.13
N VAL A 97 -2.72 19.81 15.72
CA VAL A 97 -1.47 20.06 16.47
C VAL A 97 -0.40 20.73 15.58
N LEU A 98 -0.43 20.48 14.27
CA LEU A 98 0.46 21.10 13.28
C LEU A 98 -0.07 22.47 12.78
N GLY A 99 -1.17 22.97 13.33
CA GLY A 99 -1.84 24.16 12.82
C GLY A 99 -2.58 23.96 11.51
N VAL A 100 -2.84 22.70 11.13
CA VAL A 100 -3.47 22.33 9.86
C VAL A 100 -4.89 21.85 10.09
N LYS A 101 -5.85 22.50 9.44
CA LYS A 101 -7.26 22.09 9.46
C LYS A 101 -7.56 21.23 8.24
N ILE A 102 -8.00 19.99 8.49
CA ILE A 102 -8.49 19.10 7.42
C ILE A 102 -9.93 19.47 7.09
N GLU A 103 -10.18 19.73 5.81
CA GLU A 103 -11.50 20.07 5.29
C GLU A 103 -12.45 18.88 5.40
N GLU A 104 -13.72 19.17 5.59
CA GLU A 104 -14.76 18.16 5.56
C GLU A 104 -15.18 17.89 4.11
N LYS A 105 -15.21 16.61 3.75
CA LYS A 105 -15.69 16.19 2.43
C LYS A 105 -16.90 15.27 2.58
N SER A 106 -17.98 15.65 1.93
CA SER A 106 -19.16 14.78 1.80
C SER A 106 -18.98 13.82 0.64
N PHE A 107 -19.18 12.54 0.90
CA PHE A 107 -19.09 11.50 -0.12
C PHE A 107 -20.47 10.93 -0.43
N ARG A 108 -20.76 10.70 -1.72
CA ARG A 108 -22.03 10.13 -2.17
C ARG A 108 -22.22 8.69 -1.71
N ASN A 109 -23.47 8.27 -1.63
CA ASN A 109 -23.82 6.87 -1.38
C ASN A 109 -23.92 6.10 -2.71
N SER A 110 -23.54 4.82 -2.69
CA SER A 110 -23.73 3.87 -3.79
C SER A 110 -24.36 2.60 -3.27
N TYR A 111 -25.48 2.21 -3.89
CA TYR A 111 -26.22 1.00 -3.54
C TYR A 111 -25.97 -0.05 -4.61
N ILE A 112 -25.35 -1.17 -4.22
CA ILE A 112 -24.90 -2.23 -5.13
C ILE A 112 -25.67 -3.49 -4.78
N LYS A 113 -26.31 -4.12 -5.77
CA LYS A 113 -26.93 -5.44 -5.63
C LYS A 113 -25.99 -6.50 -6.19
N ILE A 114 -25.54 -7.39 -5.33
CA ILE A 114 -24.76 -8.57 -5.72
C ILE A 114 -25.66 -9.79 -5.61
N THR A 115 -25.88 -10.48 -6.73
CA THR A 115 -26.73 -11.68 -6.81
C THR A 115 -25.94 -12.98 -6.84
N ASP A 116 -24.64 -12.92 -7.15
CA ASP A 116 -23.78 -14.09 -7.19
C ASP A 116 -23.68 -14.74 -5.80
N LYS A 117 -24.15 -16.00 -5.72
CA LYS A 117 -24.19 -16.78 -4.48
C LYS A 117 -22.82 -16.95 -3.83
N LYS A 118 -21.76 -17.04 -4.62
CA LYS A 118 -20.37 -17.17 -4.14
C LYS A 118 -19.97 -16.01 -3.22
N PHE A 119 -20.47 -14.79 -3.48
CA PHE A 119 -20.13 -13.60 -2.70
C PHE A 119 -21.17 -13.27 -1.60
N ASN A 120 -22.33 -13.91 -1.64
CA ASN A 120 -23.39 -13.73 -0.65
C ASN A 120 -23.35 -14.81 0.44
N GLN A 121 -22.92 -16.02 0.09
CA GLN A 121 -22.83 -17.19 0.97
C GLN A 121 -21.41 -17.76 0.89
N ILE A 122 -20.48 -17.10 1.59
CA ILE A 122 -19.06 -17.46 1.53
C ILE A 122 -18.86 -18.81 2.22
N SER A 123 -18.27 -19.76 1.51
CA SER A 123 -17.96 -21.10 2.05
C SER A 123 -16.83 -21.03 3.11
N LYS A 124 -16.73 -22.05 3.97
CA LYS A 124 -15.61 -22.16 4.92
C LYS A 124 -14.24 -22.17 4.21
N VAL A 125 -14.15 -22.81 3.06
CA VAL A 125 -12.93 -22.85 2.23
C VAL A 125 -12.57 -21.45 1.71
N ASP A 126 -13.56 -20.70 1.22
CA ASP A 126 -13.35 -19.34 0.75
C ASP A 126 -12.97 -18.38 1.90
N LEU A 127 -13.51 -18.58 3.10
CA LEU A 127 -13.11 -17.79 4.28
C LEU A 127 -11.62 -18.01 4.61
N ILE A 128 -11.15 -19.26 4.59
CA ILE A 128 -9.73 -19.58 4.79
C ILE A 128 -8.87 -18.94 3.70
N ARG A 129 -9.30 -19.03 2.44
CA ARG A 129 -8.64 -18.41 1.30
C ARG A 129 -8.52 -16.89 1.49
N ILE A 130 -9.60 -16.21 1.82
CA ILE A 130 -9.65 -14.77 2.04
C ILE A 130 -8.68 -14.36 3.15
N GLU A 131 -8.63 -15.11 4.25
CA GLU A 131 -7.72 -14.82 5.37
C GLU A 131 -6.25 -15.02 4.98
N ASN A 132 -5.93 -16.06 4.22
CA ASN A 132 -4.57 -16.30 3.72
C ASN A 132 -4.14 -15.18 2.72
N GLU A 133 -5.04 -14.77 1.83
CA GLU A 133 -4.82 -13.66 0.91
C GLU A 133 -4.60 -12.34 1.66
N ARG A 134 -5.39 -12.09 2.73
CA ARG A 134 -5.23 -10.92 3.60
C ARG A 134 -3.85 -10.90 4.27
N LYS A 135 -3.42 -12.02 4.85
CA LYS A 135 -2.08 -12.14 5.45
C LYS A 135 -0.98 -11.91 4.43
N LYS A 136 -1.08 -12.54 3.24
CA LYS A 136 -0.13 -12.34 2.14
C LYS A 136 -0.02 -10.87 1.75
N TYR A 137 -1.15 -10.19 1.62
CA TYR A 137 -1.21 -8.77 1.26
C TYR A 137 -0.55 -7.88 2.33
N ILE A 138 -0.89 -8.08 3.61
CA ILE A 138 -0.31 -7.31 4.72
C ILE A 138 1.20 -7.53 4.80
N ASN A 139 1.67 -8.78 4.76
CA ASN A 139 3.10 -9.08 4.81
C ASN A 139 3.92 -8.41 3.71
N VAL A 140 3.30 -8.19 2.54
CA VAL A 140 3.96 -7.50 1.44
C VAL A 140 3.92 -5.98 1.63
N LEU A 141 2.84 -5.44 2.20
CA LEU A 141 2.75 -4.01 2.49
C LEU A 141 3.77 -3.54 3.53
N GLU A 142 4.12 -4.41 4.49
CA GLU A 142 5.06 -4.13 5.57
C GLU A 142 6.54 -4.22 5.16
N LYS A 143 6.82 -4.82 3.99
CA LYS A 143 8.20 -4.90 3.48
C LYS A 143 8.65 -3.56 2.94
N GLU A 144 9.84 -3.18 3.32
CA GLU A 144 10.56 -2.08 2.67
C GLU A 144 11.18 -2.57 1.36
N TYR A 145 11.13 -1.75 0.35
CA TYR A 145 11.85 -1.97 -0.91
C TYR A 145 12.49 -0.67 -1.34
N ILE A 146 13.72 -0.81 -1.78
CA ILE A 146 14.42 0.25 -2.47
C ILE A 146 13.93 0.18 -3.91
N ALA A 147 13.10 1.09 -4.30
CA ALA A 147 12.58 1.14 -5.65
C ALA A 147 13.16 2.29 -6.44
N THR A 148 12.80 2.30 -7.60
CA THR A 148 12.99 3.08 -8.78
C THR A 148 12.50 4.51 -8.61
N ASN A 149 12.91 5.34 -9.52
CA ASN A 149 12.62 6.77 -9.59
C ASN A 149 11.09 7.05 -9.67
N LEU A 150 10.45 7.41 -8.56
CA LEU A 150 9.06 7.87 -8.57
C LEU A 150 9.00 9.31 -9.05
N THR A 151 8.22 9.57 -10.09
CA THR A 151 7.94 10.90 -10.63
C THR A 151 6.45 11.17 -10.69
N PHE A 152 6.03 12.35 -10.29
CA PHE A 152 4.66 12.83 -10.45
C PHE A 152 4.54 13.74 -11.68
N PRO A 153 3.36 13.83 -12.29
CA PRO A 153 2.17 13.03 -12.00
C PRO A 153 2.35 11.57 -12.40
N LEU A 154 1.59 10.67 -11.75
CA LEU A 154 1.47 9.27 -12.17
C LEU A 154 0.74 9.19 -13.50
N LEU A 155 1.02 8.17 -14.30
CA LEU A 155 0.25 7.89 -15.51
C LEU A 155 -1.15 7.36 -15.15
N LYS A 156 -2.19 7.88 -15.80
CA LYS A 156 -3.52 7.25 -15.77
C LYS A 156 -3.40 5.84 -16.33
N PRO A 157 -3.73 4.78 -15.55
CA PRO A 157 -3.31 3.41 -15.88
C PRO A 157 -4.05 2.78 -17.06
N THR A 158 -5.17 3.36 -17.49
CA THR A 158 -5.98 2.83 -18.60
C THR A 158 -6.90 3.91 -19.17
N LYS A 159 -7.39 3.68 -20.38
CA LYS A 159 -8.47 4.45 -20.99
C LYS A 159 -9.82 4.01 -20.39
N GLY A 160 -10.80 4.90 -20.39
CA GLY A 160 -12.15 4.62 -19.92
C GLY A 160 -12.75 5.76 -19.13
N ILE A 161 -14.01 5.56 -18.71
CA ILE A 161 -14.79 6.52 -17.94
C ILE A 161 -14.68 6.23 -16.45
N THR A 162 -14.62 7.26 -15.61
CA THR A 162 -14.70 7.08 -14.16
C THR A 162 -16.10 6.60 -13.78
N SER A 163 -16.21 5.39 -13.27
CA SER A 163 -17.48 4.78 -12.84
C SER A 163 -17.71 4.88 -11.32
N SER A 164 -16.64 5.00 -10.53
CA SER A 164 -16.74 5.26 -9.10
C SER A 164 -15.49 5.97 -8.58
N GLU A 165 -15.70 7.05 -7.83
CA GLU A 165 -14.62 7.86 -7.26
C GLU A 165 -14.20 7.33 -5.89
N TYR A 166 -13.08 7.86 -5.38
CA TYR A 166 -12.62 7.66 -4.01
C TYR A 166 -13.62 8.22 -2.98
N GLY A 167 -13.77 7.54 -1.87
CA GLY A 167 -14.58 7.96 -0.73
C GLY A 167 -16.07 7.57 -0.81
N VAL A 168 -16.56 7.07 -1.94
CA VAL A 168 -17.97 6.66 -2.10
C VAL A 168 -18.36 5.66 -1.02
N LYS A 169 -19.41 5.97 -0.26
CA LYS A 169 -19.99 5.10 0.78
C LYS A 169 -20.77 3.96 0.11
N ARG A 170 -20.36 2.73 0.33
CA ARG A 170 -20.92 1.55 -0.35
C ARG A 170 -21.93 0.82 0.53
N PHE A 171 -23.12 0.55 -0.03
CA PHE A 171 -24.14 -0.32 0.55
C PHE A 171 -24.31 -1.52 -0.39
N ILE A 172 -23.89 -2.70 0.06
CA ILE A 172 -24.01 -3.95 -0.72
C ILE A 172 -25.15 -4.77 -0.12
N ASN A 173 -26.18 -5.04 -0.93
CA ASN A 173 -27.41 -5.71 -0.50
C ASN A 173 -28.00 -5.04 0.76
N ASN A 174 -28.06 -3.70 0.78
CA ASN A 174 -28.52 -2.83 1.86
C ASN A 174 -27.66 -2.86 3.14
N VAL A 175 -26.52 -3.54 3.15
CA VAL A 175 -25.58 -3.54 4.27
C VAL A 175 -24.43 -2.59 3.98
N GLN A 176 -24.19 -1.64 4.87
CA GLN A 176 -23.05 -0.72 4.77
C GLN A 176 -21.73 -1.50 4.78
N ARG A 177 -20.84 -1.16 3.89
CA ARG A 177 -19.51 -1.73 3.74
C ARG A 177 -18.44 -0.65 3.84
N ASN A 178 -17.18 -1.06 3.84
CA ASN A 178 -16.07 -0.11 3.75
C ASN A 178 -16.24 0.81 2.55
N PRO A 179 -15.90 2.09 2.68
CA PRO A 179 -15.95 3.04 1.59
C PRO A 179 -15.06 2.61 0.43
N HIS A 180 -15.32 3.15 -0.74
CA HIS A 180 -14.48 2.95 -1.92
C HIS A 180 -13.19 3.76 -1.78
N LEU A 181 -12.07 3.10 -1.55
CA LEU A 181 -10.77 3.75 -1.35
C LEU A 181 -9.85 3.57 -2.57
N GLY A 182 -10.38 3.85 -3.76
CA GLY A 182 -9.71 3.79 -5.04
C GLY A 182 -10.49 4.55 -6.11
N LEU A 183 -10.11 4.36 -7.35
CA LEU A 183 -10.76 4.88 -8.55
C LEU A 183 -11.19 3.71 -9.43
N ASP A 184 -12.47 3.62 -9.77
CA ASP A 184 -12.96 2.63 -10.73
C ASP A 184 -13.05 3.28 -12.13
N ILE A 185 -12.33 2.70 -13.09
CA ILE A 185 -12.30 3.11 -14.50
C ILE A 185 -12.93 2.02 -15.33
N ALA A 186 -14.11 2.29 -15.90
CA ALA A 186 -14.86 1.33 -16.70
C ALA A 186 -14.48 1.42 -18.17
N ALA A 187 -14.22 0.26 -18.77
CA ALA A 187 -14.05 0.04 -20.20
C ALA A 187 -14.32 -1.42 -20.55
N GLU A 188 -14.16 -1.79 -21.83
CA GLU A 188 -14.34 -3.16 -22.29
C GLU A 188 -13.31 -4.12 -21.72
N VAL A 189 -13.70 -5.39 -21.58
CA VAL A 189 -12.77 -6.47 -21.24
C VAL A 189 -11.66 -6.52 -22.30
N GLY A 190 -10.40 -6.67 -21.86
CA GLY A 190 -9.24 -6.68 -22.75
C GLY A 190 -8.59 -5.30 -22.96
N THR A 191 -9.20 -4.21 -22.47
CA THR A 191 -8.57 -2.88 -22.52
C THR A 191 -7.22 -2.92 -21.81
N PRO A 192 -6.13 -2.41 -22.44
CA PRO A 192 -4.78 -2.42 -21.84
C PRO A 192 -4.71 -1.64 -20.53
N VAL A 193 -3.95 -2.21 -19.58
CA VAL A 193 -3.66 -1.60 -18.27
C VAL A 193 -2.15 -1.45 -18.12
N TYR A 194 -1.71 -0.25 -17.79
CA TYR A 194 -0.30 0.15 -17.75
C TYR A 194 0.13 0.51 -16.33
N ALA A 195 1.43 0.30 -16.02
CA ALA A 195 2.04 0.75 -14.78
C ALA A 195 2.02 2.28 -14.67
N ALA A 196 1.48 2.80 -13.57
CA ALA A 196 1.34 4.23 -13.34
C ALA A 196 2.68 4.95 -13.09
N ALA A 197 3.70 4.23 -12.65
CA ALA A 197 5.08 4.69 -12.44
C ALA A 197 6.05 3.53 -12.53
N ASP A 198 7.35 3.85 -12.55
CA ASP A 198 8.43 2.86 -12.38
C ASP A 198 8.26 2.13 -11.04
N GLY A 199 8.53 0.83 -10.97
CA GLY A 199 8.39 0.09 -9.73
C GLY A 199 8.74 -1.39 -9.79
N LEU A 200 8.60 -2.04 -8.64
CA LEU A 200 8.79 -3.48 -8.46
C LEU A 200 7.42 -4.14 -8.27
N ILE A 201 7.15 -5.21 -9.00
CA ILE A 201 5.93 -6.03 -8.80
C ILE A 201 6.03 -6.76 -7.47
N LEU A 202 5.24 -6.33 -6.50
CA LEU A 202 5.20 -6.89 -5.16
C LEU A 202 4.28 -8.10 -5.07
N LEU A 203 3.16 -8.04 -5.77
CA LEU A 203 2.19 -9.12 -5.93
C LEU A 203 1.68 -9.17 -7.37
N SER A 204 1.54 -10.39 -7.86
CA SER A 204 0.88 -10.75 -9.12
C SER A 204 0.11 -12.04 -8.84
N ASP A 205 -1.20 -11.96 -8.58
CA ASP A 205 -1.98 -13.08 -8.05
C ASP A 205 -3.48 -12.98 -8.38
N ASN A 206 -4.25 -14.00 -8.00
CA ASN A 206 -5.70 -14.03 -8.16
C ASN A 206 -6.40 -14.17 -6.79
N PHE A 207 -6.87 -13.06 -6.25
CA PHE A 207 -7.53 -12.95 -4.96
C PHE A 207 -9.05 -13.09 -5.07
N PHE A 208 -9.69 -13.60 -4.03
CA PHE A 208 -11.13 -13.84 -4.00
C PHE A 208 -11.97 -12.62 -4.33
N TYR A 209 -11.69 -11.49 -3.67
CA TYR A 209 -12.43 -10.24 -3.91
C TYR A 209 -11.83 -9.37 -5.01
N ARG A 210 -10.50 -9.27 -5.09
CA ARG A 210 -9.81 -8.41 -6.06
C ARG A 210 -9.70 -9.05 -7.44
N GLY A 211 -9.96 -10.37 -7.55
CA GLY A 211 -9.71 -11.11 -8.77
C GLY A 211 -8.23 -11.12 -9.14
N LYS A 212 -7.91 -11.19 -10.41
CA LYS A 212 -6.55 -11.04 -10.91
C LYS A 212 -6.06 -9.64 -10.59
N PHE A 213 -4.94 -9.57 -9.87
CA PHE A 213 -4.51 -8.41 -9.13
C PHE A 213 -2.99 -8.23 -9.20
N VAL A 214 -2.57 -6.99 -9.43
CA VAL A 214 -1.17 -6.57 -9.40
C VAL A 214 -0.99 -5.48 -8.35
N LEU A 215 0.07 -5.57 -7.53
CA LEU A 215 0.53 -4.52 -6.62
C LEU A 215 1.95 -4.15 -7.01
N ILE A 216 2.18 -2.86 -7.25
CA ILE A 216 3.49 -2.30 -7.58
C ILE A 216 3.97 -1.45 -6.40
N GLY A 217 5.19 -1.70 -5.95
CA GLY A 217 5.92 -0.84 -5.02
C GLY A 217 6.72 0.20 -5.80
N HIS A 218 6.58 1.45 -5.40
CA HIS A 218 7.32 2.58 -5.93
C HIS A 218 8.25 3.13 -4.85
N ASP A 219 9.08 4.11 -5.21
CA ASP A 219 9.92 4.81 -4.26
C ASP A 219 9.10 5.57 -3.18
N ASN A 220 9.76 5.97 -2.10
CA ASN A 220 9.19 6.81 -1.06
C ASN A 220 7.91 6.26 -0.39
N ASN A 221 7.83 4.94 -0.18
CA ASN A 221 6.66 4.27 0.42
C ASN A 221 5.34 4.40 -0.37
N PHE A 222 5.40 4.81 -1.65
CA PHE A 222 4.26 4.77 -2.54
C PHE A 222 4.04 3.37 -3.12
N LYS A 223 2.78 3.03 -3.33
CA LYS A 223 2.36 1.81 -4.02
C LYS A 223 1.17 2.12 -4.91
N SER A 224 1.01 1.34 -5.98
CA SER A 224 -0.21 1.33 -6.79
C SER A 224 -0.75 -0.08 -6.95
N SER A 225 -2.08 -0.21 -7.00
CA SER A 225 -2.70 -1.52 -7.18
C SER A 225 -3.75 -1.53 -8.28
N TYR A 226 -3.85 -2.67 -8.95
CA TYR A 226 -4.62 -2.87 -10.17
C TYR A 226 -5.43 -4.16 -10.02
N SER A 227 -6.73 -4.05 -9.81
CA SER A 227 -7.62 -5.20 -9.54
C SER A 227 -8.60 -5.45 -10.68
N HIS A 228 -9.21 -6.62 -10.66
CA HIS A 228 -10.27 -7.09 -11.57
C HIS A 228 -9.79 -7.36 -13.00
N LEU A 229 -8.47 -7.60 -13.19
CA LEU A 229 -7.89 -7.89 -14.49
C LEU A 229 -8.46 -9.18 -15.11
N SER A 230 -8.55 -9.24 -16.44
CA SER A 230 -8.79 -10.49 -17.18
C SER A 230 -7.52 -11.29 -17.36
N GLU A 231 -6.39 -10.58 -17.47
CA GLU A 231 -5.07 -11.19 -17.65
C GLU A 231 -4.01 -10.37 -16.91
N ILE A 232 -3.01 -11.05 -16.34
CA ILE A 232 -1.81 -10.44 -15.75
C ILE A 232 -0.64 -10.77 -16.68
N LEU A 233 0.14 -9.77 -17.08
CA LEU A 233 1.24 -9.91 -18.03
C LEU A 233 2.61 -9.74 -17.39
N VAL A 234 2.67 -9.58 -16.07
CA VAL A 234 3.90 -9.38 -15.30
C VAL A 234 3.98 -10.37 -14.13
N LYS A 235 5.20 -10.61 -13.63
CA LYS A 235 5.47 -11.57 -12.56
C LYS A 235 5.94 -10.85 -11.30
N GLN A 236 5.71 -11.46 -10.15
CA GLN A 236 6.27 -10.98 -8.88
C GLN A 236 7.80 -10.86 -8.97
N ASN A 237 8.34 -9.80 -8.38
CA ASN A 237 9.75 -9.39 -8.41
C ASN A 237 10.26 -8.87 -9.78
N GLU A 238 9.37 -8.67 -10.75
CA GLU A 238 9.71 -7.99 -12.00
C GLU A 238 9.79 -6.48 -11.78
N ILE A 239 10.79 -5.82 -12.38
CA ILE A 239 10.89 -4.36 -12.43
C ILE A 239 10.12 -3.88 -13.66
N VAL A 240 9.22 -2.93 -13.47
CA VAL A 240 8.41 -2.34 -14.54
C VAL A 240 8.68 -0.85 -14.68
N LYS A 241 8.49 -0.32 -15.89
CA LYS A 241 8.59 1.10 -16.22
C LYS A 241 7.22 1.74 -16.30
N LYS A 242 7.14 3.05 -15.98
CA LYS A 242 5.96 3.87 -16.21
C LYS A 242 5.48 3.70 -17.66
N GLY A 243 4.20 3.35 -17.84
CA GLY A 243 3.63 3.07 -19.15
C GLY A 243 3.89 1.66 -19.69
N GLN A 244 4.56 0.78 -18.96
CA GLN A 244 4.68 -0.64 -19.34
C GLN A 244 3.32 -1.33 -19.20
N LEU A 245 2.95 -2.15 -20.19
CA LEU A 245 1.75 -2.98 -20.16
C LEU A 245 1.90 -4.06 -19.07
N ILE A 246 0.99 -4.07 -18.10
CA ILE A 246 1.02 -5.00 -16.95
C ILE A 246 -0.14 -5.98 -16.90
N GLY A 247 -1.18 -5.74 -17.67
CA GLY A 247 -2.35 -6.61 -17.73
C GLY A 247 -3.44 -6.06 -18.64
N LEU A 248 -4.54 -6.79 -18.68
CA LEU A 248 -5.73 -6.43 -19.43
C LEU A 248 -6.93 -6.28 -18.49
N MET A 249 -7.74 -5.26 -18.71
CA MET A 249 -8.98 -5.01 -17.95
C MET A 249 -9.93 -6.21 -18.03
N GLY A 250 -10.62 -6.47 -16.94
CA GLY A 250 -11.58 -7.57 -16.88
C GLY A 250 -12.73 -7.35 -15.92
N LYS A 251 -13.27 -8.47 -15.45
CA LYS A 251 -14.35 -8.54 -14.45
C LYS A 251 -14.13 -9.68 -13.47
N SER A 252 -12.85 -9.98 -13.15
CA SER A 252 -12.52 -11.05 -12.20
C SER A 252 -12.75 -10.60 -10.74
N GLY A 253 -12.99 -11.56 -9.84
CA GLY A 253 -13.31 -11.27 -8.44
C GLY A 253 -14.74 -10.79 -8.22
N ARG A 254 -14.98 -9.96 -7.19
CA ARG A 254 -16.32 -9.49 -6.83
C ARG A 254 -16.66 -8.15 -7.49
N VAL A 255 -17.23 -8.21 -8.65
CA VAL A 255 -17.59 -7.04 -9.47
C VAL A 255 -18.97 -7.17 -10.12
N THR A 256 -19.57 -6.08 -10.51
CA THR A 256 -20.84 -6.04 -11.26
C THR A 256 -20.64 -5.86 -12.78
N GLY A 257 -19.49 -5.35 -13.19
CA GLY A 257 -19.19 -5.08 -14.60
C GLY A 257 -17.68 -4.95 -14.84
N SER A 258 -17.28 -4.82 -16.10
CA SER A 258 -15.88 -4.64 -16.48
C SER A 258 -15.36 -3.28 -16.05
N HIS A 259 -14.32 -3.24 -15.24
CA HIS A 259 -13.60 -2.04 -14.83
C HIS A 259 -12.24 -2.38 -14.22
N LEU A 260 -11.34 -1.41 -14.21
CA LEU A 260 -10.14 -1.41 -13.39
C LEU A 260 -10.45 -0.73 -12.06
N HIS A 261 -10.23 -1.42 -10.93
CA HIS A 261 -10.14 -0.78 -9.63
C HIS A 261 -8.67 -0.42 -9.38
N PHE A 262 -8.37 0.89 -9.36
CA PHE A 262 -7.04 1.45 -9.19
C PHE A 262 -6.91 2.13 -7.82
N GLU A 263 -5.85 1.79 -7.06
CA GLU A 263 -5.55 2.40 -5.76
C GLU A 263 -4.15 3.01 -5.79
N VAL A 264 -3.99 4.13 -5.10
CA VAL A 264 -2.70 4.73 -4.74
C VAL A 264 -2.56 4.67 -3.23
N LEU A 265 -1.43 4.17 -2.76
CA LEU A 265 -1.13 4.07 -1.33
C LEU A 265 0.16 4.87 -1.03
N PHE A 266 0.16 5.56 0.09
CA PHE A 266 1.33 6.20 0.67
C PHE A 266 1.42 5.81 2.15
N PHE A 267 2.54 5.27 2.59
CA PHE A 267 2.68 4.61 3.91
C PHE A 267 1.51 3.65 4.20
N ASN A 268 1.14 2.83 3.21
CA ASN A 268 0.02 1.88 3.29
C ASN A 268 -1.38 2.52 3.53
N LYS A 269 -1.47 3.86 3.57
CA LYS A 269 -2.74 4.60 3.61
C LYS A 269 -3.22 4.83 2.19
N LYS A 270 -4.47 4.48 1.90
CA LYS A 270 -5.08 4.69 0.59
C LYS A 270 -5.46 6.14 0.40
N LEU A 271 -5.00 6.73 -0.68
CA LEU A 271 -5.25 8.11 -1.07
C LEU A 271 -6.16 8.18 -2.29
N ASN A 272 -6.70 9.36 -2.56
CA ASN A 272 -7.52 9.60 -3.74
C ASN A 272 -6.66 9.61 -5.01
N PRO A 273 -6.76 8.61 -5.89
CA PRO A 273 -5.87 8.49 -7.04
C PRO A 273 -5.92 9.68 -8.00
N VAL A 274 -7.07 10.37 -8.08
CA VAL A 274 -7.26 11.52 -9.00
C VAL A 274 -6.29 12.67 -8.68
N LEU A 275 -5.82 12.78 -7.44
CA LEU A 275 -4.86 13.81 -7.03
C LEU A 275 -3.43 13.55 -7.53
N PHE A 276 -3.16 12.36 -8.01
CA PHE A 276 -1.80 11.90 -8.37
C PHE A 276 -1.64 11.56 -9.85
N ILE A 277 -2.73 11.33 -10.59
CA ILE A 277 -2.70 10.91 -12.01
C ILE A 277 -2.97 12.07 -12.96
N GLN A 278 -2.40 11.92 -14.17
CA GLN A 278 -2.65 12.80 -15.31
C GLN A 278 -2.90 11.97 -16.57
#